data_8846a3a7279e5c4ee4eb2af21ee4e4c8
#
_entry.id   8846a3a7279e5c4ee4eb2af21ee4e4c8
#
_cell.length_a   1.000
_cell.length_b   1.000
_cell.length_c   1.000
_cell.angle_alpha   90.00
_cell.angle_beta   90.00
_cell.angle_gamma   90.00
#
_symmetry.space_group_name_H-M   'P 1'
#
loop_
_entity.id
_entity.type
_entity.pdbx_description
1 polymer ?
#
loop_
_entity_poly.entity_id
_entity_poly.type
_entity_poly.pdbx_seq_one_letter_code
_entity_poly.pdbx_strand_id
1 'polypeptide(L)'
;NTVIKTYNDEVKEINEMIVPYNMTVDEIQTENKKLEACINNGQEILNKNETPYDENTLVVLKEKISKASQSKVTLPEKIDEYEVLSVDQDAKKRELQSLIEDVNLKIEELDNFTIPEIPSVPDYSTEIENLDVALLAYQESVQGMKQITASSDEFVIERLQLVDTITGIEAVSENNDPNGQLNKQGGYIGCIYFTDTQVNRDELYIESGQEGIIDVGTDGGGAVEIYKTQEEAETRNTYLGGFDGTIFSSGSHYIYGTLLIRTSRYLTGTQQLELTDKIVQSLITVK
;
A
#
# COMPACT_ATOMS: atom_id res chain seq x y z
N ASN A 1 -41.01 -45.93 28.13
CA ASN A 1 -41.32 -45.20 26.88
C ASN A 1 -41.69 -43.70 27.12
N THR A 2 -42.41 -43.34 28.18
CA THR A 2 -42.80 -41.95 28.43
C THR A 2 -41.62 -41.05 28.76
N VAL A 3 -40.70 -41.47 29.64
CA VAL A 3 -39.54 -40.71 30.08
C VAL A 3 -38.57 -40.44 28.91
N ILE A 4 -38.28 -41.47 28.09
CA ILE A 4 -37.47 -41.29 26.88
C ILE A 4 -38.13 -40.35 25.86
N LYS A 5 -39.45 -40.41 25.75
CA LYS A 5 -40.20 -39.49 24.90
C LYS A 5 -40.04 -38.05 25.41
N THR A 6 -40.22 -37.81 26.72
CA THR A 6 -40.04 -36.48 27.33
C THR A 6 -38.62 -35.98 27.04
N TYR A 7 -37.58 -36.80 27.33
CA TYR A 7 -36.20 -36.44 27.00
C TYR A 7 -36.00 -36.08 25.52
N ASN A 8 -36.49 -36.90 24.60
CA ASN A 8 -36.34 -36.64 23.17
C ASN A 8 -37.11 -35.40 22.70
N ASP A 9 -38.24 -35.10 23.30
CA ASP A 9 -39.01 -33.86 23.01
C ASP A 9 -38.19 -32.63 23.48
N GLU A 10 -37.55 -32.66 24.66
CA GLU A 10 -36.67 -31.59 25.19
C GLU A 10 -35.40 -31.45 24.37
N VAL A 11 -34.72 -32.58 24.02
CA VAL A 11 -33.55 -32.59 23.11
C VAL A 11 -33.88 -31.90 21.81
N LYS A 12 -35.07 -32.16 21.27
CA LYS A 12 -35.50 -31.53 20.02
C LYS A 12 -35.63 -30.01 20.18
N GLU A 13 -36.25 -29.54 21.24
CA GLU A 13 -36.44 -28.10 21.51
C GLU A 13 -35.08 -27.41 21.72
N ILE A 14 -34.16 -28.04 22.45
CA ILE A 14 -32.84 -27.48 22.68
C ILE A 14 -32.00 -27.46 21.39
N ASN A 15 -32.02 -28.53 20.59
CA ASN A 15 -31.31 -28.58 19.32
C ASN A 15 -31.88 -27.55 18.31
N GLU A 16 -33.19 -27.28 18.33
CA GLU A 16 -33.81 -26.20 17.56
C GLU A 16 -33.26 -24.81 17.95
N MET A 17 -32.73 -24.64 19.15
CA MET A 17 -32.04 -23.41 19.59
C MET A 17 -30.52 -23.47 19.29
N ILE A 18 -29.86 -24.62 19.43
CA ILE A 18 -28.44 -24.82 19.19
C ILE A 18 -28.10 -24.62 17.71
N VAL A 19 -28.89 -25.12 16.78
CA VAL A 19 -28.62 -25.01 15.34
C VAL A 19 -28.45 -23.56 14.89
N PRO A 20 -29.40 -22.63 15.13
CA PRO A 20 -29.22 -21.23 14.74
C PRO A 20 -28.08 -20.55 15.48
N TYR A 21 -27.79 -20.90 16.74
CA TYR A 21 -26.62 -20.43 17.46
C TYR A 21 -25.33 -20.81 16.72
N ASN A 22 -25.15 -22.09 16.39
CA ASN A 22 -23.97 -22.58 15.69
C ASN A 22 -23.85 -21.97 14.27
N MET A 23 -24.95 -21.72 13.57
CA MET A 23 -24.96 -21.02 12.30
C MET A 23 -24.42 -19.59 12.43
N THR A 24 -24.83 -18.86 13.47
CA THR A 24 -24.29 -17.52 13.72
C THR A 24 -22.80 -17.55 14.07
N VAL A 25 -22.33 -18.56 14.81
CA VAL A 25 -20.88 -18.76 15.06
C VAL A 25 -20.12 -18.96 13.74
N ASP A 26 -20.67 -19.72 12.79
CA ASP A 26 -20.05 -19.92 11.46
C ASP A 26 -20.01 -18.65 10.64
N GLU A 27 -21.07 -17.82 10.72
CA GLU A 27 -21.12 -16.52 10.06
C GLU A 27 -20.02 -15.58 10.64
N ILE A 28 -19.91 -15.49 11.97
CA ILE A 28 -18.84 -14.71 12.64
C ILE A 28 -17.45 -15.21 12.20
N GLN A 29 -17.25 -16.54 12.16
CA GLN A 29 -16.00 -17.12 11.71
C GLN A 29 -15.68 -16.74 10.27
N THR A 30 -16.68 -16.71 9.41
CA THR A 30 -16.54 -16.34 8.00
C THR A 30 -16.12 -14.89 7.85
N GLU A 31 -16.78 -13.97 8.57
CA GLU A 31 -16.39 -12.55 8.53
C GLU A 31 -14.99 -12.33 9.14
N ASN A 32 -14.68 -12.98 10.27
CA ASN A 32 -13.34 -12.93 10.85
C ASN A 32 -12.24 -13.39 9.87
N LYS A 33 -12.50 -14.45 9.08
CA LYS A 33 -11.55 -14.94 8.07
C LYS A 33 -11.35 -13.96 6.93
N LYS A 34 -12.40 -13.24 6.50
CA LYS A 34 -12.29 -12.20 5.47
C LYS A 34 -11.37 -11.07 5.95
N LEU A 35 -11.61 -10.55 7.15
CA LEU A 35 -10.79 -9.51 7.74
C LEU A 35 -9.34 -9.97 7.92
N GLU A 36 -9.13 -11.18 8.41
CA GLU A 36 -7.80 -11.77 8.63
C GLU A 36 -7.01 -11.93 7.32
N ALA A 37 -7.67 -12.29 6.22
CA ALA A 37 -7.04 -12.39 4.91
C ALA A 37 -6.50 -11.02 4.45
N CYS A 38 -7.25 -9.94 4.63
CA CYS A 38 -6.80 -8.59 4.30
C CYS A 38 -5.65 -8.13 5.20
N ILE A 39 -5.72 -8.40 6.51
CA ILE A 39 -4.64 -8.10 7.47
C ILE A 39 -3.34 -8.82 7.07
N ASN A 40 -3.43 -10.11 6.77
CA ASN A 40 -2.28 -10.92 6.38
C ASN A 40 -1.65 -10.41 5.08
N ASN A 41 -2.47 -10.06 4.07
CA ASN A 41 -1.98 -9.45 2.84
C ASN A 41 -1.20 -8.16 3.11
N GLY A 42 -1.74 -7.27 3.95
CA GLY A 42 -1.05 -6.04 4.36
C GLY A 42 0.29 -6.31 5.05
N GLN A 43 0.33 -7.30 5.96
CA GLN A 43 1.55 -7.70 6.66
C GLN A 43 2.59 -8.32 5.72
N GLU A 44 2.18 -9.16 4.77
CA GLU A 44 3.06 -9.74 3.76
C GLU A 44 3.72 -8.66 2.89
N ILE A 45 2.97 -7.63 2.50
CA ILE A 45 3.51 -6.50 1.75
C ILE A 45 4.51 -5.71 2.60
N LEU A 46 4.21 -5.42 3.87
CA LEU A 46 5.13 -4.74 4.78
C LEU A 46 6.44 -5.52 5.01
N ASN A 47 6.37 -6.85 5.04
CA ASN A 47 7.53 -7.72 5.26
C ASN A 47 8.55 -7.68 4.10
N LYS A 48 8.18 -7.15 2.92
CA LYS A 48 9.11 -6.92 1.82
C LYS A 48 10.10 -5.80 2.12
N ASN A 49 9.84 -4.98 3.14
CA ASN A 49 10.68 -3.85 3.58
C ASN A 49 11.07 -2.89 2.44
N GLU A 50 10.16 -2.67 1.51
CA GLU A 50 10.36 -1.74 0.41
C GLU A 50 10.20 -0.29 0.89
N THR A 51 11.02 0.62 0.36
CA THR A 51 10.98 2.04 0.72
C THR A 51 9.92 2.77 -0.12
N PRO A 52 8.91 3.40 0.47
CA PRO A 52 7.97 4.24 -0.26
C PRO A 52 8.58 5.64 -0.55
N TYR A 53 8.08 6.32 -1.56
CA TYR A 53 8.37 7.73 -1.82
C TYR A 53 7.79 8.64 -0.72
N ASP A 54 6.55 8.38 -0.33
CA ASP A 54 5.89 9.05 0.80
C ASP A 54 5.87 8.10 2.01
N GLU A 55 6.74 8.37 2.99
CA GLU A 55 6.85 7.57 4.22
C GLU A 55 5.55 7.54 5.04
N ASN A 56 4.67 8.54 4.88
CA ASN A 56 3.40 8.58 5.59
C ASN A 56 2.49 7.42 5.18
N THR A 57 2.59 6.93 3.93
CA THR A 57 1.81 5.77 3.46
C THR A 57 2.13 4.50 4.25
N LEU A 58 3.40 4.31 4.63
CA LEU A 58 3.83 3.20 5.50
C LEU A 58 3.23 3.32 6.90
N VAL A 59 3.21 4.54 7.47
CA VAL A 59 2.64 4.79 8.81
C VAL A 59 1.14 4.51 8.80
N VAL A 60 0.43 5.02 7.79
CA VAL A 60 -1.02 4.82 7.63
C VAL A 60 -1.36 3.35 7.46
N LEU A 61 -0.63 2.60 6.63
CA LEU A 61 -0.87 1.17 6.43
C LEU A 61 -0.71 0.38 7.75
N LYS A 62 0.36 0.64 8.51
CA LYS A 62 0.58 0.01 9.82
C LYS A 62 -0.56 0.32 10.81
N GLU A 63 -1.04 1.55 10.82
CA GLU A 63 -2.16 1.98 11.67
C GLU A 63 -3.46 1.24 11.28
N LYS A 64 -3.76 1.13 9.99
CA LYS A 64 -4.96 0.44 9.50
C LYS A 64 -4.93 -1.06 9.81
N ILE A 65 -3.79 -1.72 9.64
CA ILE A 65 -3.58 -3.11 10.04
C ILE A 65 -3.85 -3.29 11.55
N SER A 66 -3.29 -2.41 12.38
CA SER A 66 -3.49 -2.47 13.83
C SER A 66 -4.95 -2.30 14.23
N LYS A 67 -5.66 -1.32 13.65
CA LYS A 67 -7.09 -1.09 13.90
C LYS A 67 -7.94 -2.28 13.47
N ALA A 68 -7.72 -2.79 12.25
CA ALA A 68 -8.43 -3.97 11.75
C ALA A 68 -8.21 -5.20 12.65
N SER A 69 -6.99 -5.40 13.15
CA SER A 69 -6.69 -6.49 14.08
C SER A 69 -7.43 -6.36 15.42
N GLN A 70 -7.64 -5.14 15.91
CA GLN A 70 -8.35 -4.86 17.16
C GLN A 70 -9.87 -4.97 17.03
N SER A 71 -10.44 -4.77 15.83
CA SER A 71 -11.89 -4.86 15.61
C SER A 71 -12.40 -6.30 15.52
N LYS A 72 -11.51 -7.28 15.37
CA LYS A 72 -11.87 -8.69 15.25
C LYS A 72 -12.62 -9.19 16.48
N VAL A 73 -13.83 -9.72 16.28
CA VAL A 73 -14.67 -10.27 17.33
C VAL A 73 -14.16 -11.64 17.77
N THR A 74 -14.17 -11.88 19.08
CA THR A 74 -13.84 -13.21 19.62
C THR A 74 -14.89 -14.22 19.17
N LEU A 75 -14.45 -15.34 18.61
CA LEU A 75 -15.35 -16.39 18.15
C LEU A 75 -15.87 -17.18 19.36
N PRO A 76 -17.19 -17.28 19.55
CA PRO A 76 -17.77 -18.16 20.56
C PRO A 76 -17.52 -19.64 20.23
N GLU A 77 -17.52 -20.49 21.24
CA GLU A 77 -17.48 -21.94 21.04
C GLU A 77 -18.83 -22.44 20.53
N LYS A 78 -18.76 -23.41 19.62
CA LYS A 78 -19.97 -24.13 19.17
C LYS A 78 -20.44 -25.07 20.27
N ILE A 79 -21.74 -25.32 20.25
CA ILE A 79 -22.40 -26.23 21.17
C ILE A 79 -22.72 -27.51 20.40
N ASP A 80 -22.36 -28.66 20.96
CA ASP A 80 -22.73 -29.95 20.39
C ASP A 80 -24.24 -30.18 20.55
N GLU A 81 -24.86 -30.72 19.51
CA GLU A 81 -26.26 -31.13 19.56
C GLU A 81 -26.42 -32.37 20.46
N TYR A 82 -27.51 -32.41 21.22
CA TYR A 82 -27.86 -33.57 22.02
C TYR A 82 -28.42 -34.69 21.15
N GLU A 83 -28.02 -35.93 21.47
CA GLU A 83 -28.49 -37.11 20.76
C GLU A 83 -29.85 -37.59 21.34
N VAL A 84 -30.76 -38.02 20.47
CA VAL A 84 -31.98 -38.68 20.86
C VAL A 84 -31.74 -40.10 21.34
N LEU A 85 -32.50 -40.55 22.31
CA LEU A 85 -32.41 -41.90 22.85
C LEU A 85 -33.43 -42.83 22.21
N SER A 86 -32.98 -44.06 21.93
CA SER A 86 -33.86 -45.15 21.49
C SER A 86 -34.10 -46.17 22.63
N VAL A 87 -35.29 -46.80 22.62
CA VAL A 87 -35.61 -47.85 23.58
C VAL A 87 -35.23 -49.19 23.01
N ASP A 88 -34.40 -49.96 23.75
CA ASP A 88 -34.24 -51.40 23.50
C ASP A 88 -35.51 -52.13 24.01
N GLN A 89 -36.24 -52.77 23.11
CA GLN A 89 -37.47 -53.48 23.41
C GLN A 89 -37.23 -54.80 24.19
N ASP A 90 -36.02 -55.32 24.21
CA ASP A 90 -35.64 -56.57 24.85
C ASP A 90 -35.03 -56.38 26.25
N ALA A 91 -34.95 -55.12 26.75
CA ALA A 91 -34.36 -54.77 28.04
C ALA A 91 -35.13 -55.41 29.22
N LYS A 92 -34.38 -55.99 30.18
CA LYS A 92 -34.92 -56.59 31.39
C LYS A 92 -35.41 -55.53 32.37
N LYS A 93 -36.43 -55.87 33.18
CA LYS A 93 -37.06 -54.93 34.13
C LYS A 93 -36.05 -54.19 35.02
N ARG A 94 -34.93 -54.81 35.45
CA ARG A 94 -33.92 -54.15 36.28
C ARG A 94 -33.07 -53.14 35.48
N GLU A 95 -32.79 -53.43 34.23
CA GLU A 95 -32.10 -52.57 33.31
C GLU A 95 -32.95 -51.33 32.92
N LEU A 96 -34.25 -51.54 32.83
CA LEU A 96 -35.22 -50.45 32.58
C LEU A 96 -35.30 -49.48 33.76
N GLN A 97 -35.14 -49.91 34.99
CA GLN A 97 -35.18 -49.05 36.17
C GLN A 97 -33.92 -48.16 36.27
N SER A 98 -32.75 -48.72 36.04
CA SER A 98 -31.49 -47.92 35.91
C SER A 98 -31.56 -46.95 34.77
N LEU A 99 -32.06 -47.36 33.60
CA LEU A 99 -32.18 -46.50 32.45
C LEU A 99 -33.14 -45.31 32.72
N ILE A 100 -34.24 -45.50 33.46
CA ILE A 100 -35.14 -44.43 33.84
C ILE A 100 -34.45 -43.41 34.76
N GLU A 101 -33.67 -43.87 35.73
CA GLU A 101 -32.89 -43.01 36.62
C GLU A 101 -31.85 -42.20 35.83
N ASP A 102 -31.09 -42.81 34.90
CA ASP A 102 -30.10 -42.16 34.08
C ASP A 102 -30.74 -41.12 33.13
N VAL A 103 -31.92 -41.43 32.54
CA VAL A 103 -32.62 -40.50 31.64
C VAL A 103 -33.21 -39.33 32.42
N ASN A 104 -33.71 -39.54 33.64
CA ASN A 104 -34.20 -38.46 34.48
C ASN A 104 -33.07 -37.47 34.85
N LEU A 105 -31.84 -37.95 35.13
CA LEU A 105 -30.69 -37.10 35.38
C LEU A 105 -30.35 -36.28 34.14
N LYS A 106 -30.40 -36.86 32.94
CA LYS A 106 -30.22 -36.15 31.69
C LYS A 106 -31.27 -35.10 31.43
N ILE A 107 -32.55 -35.34 31.78
CA ILE A 107 -33.63 -34.36 31.72
C ILE A 107 -33.30 -33.17 32.64
N GLU A 108 -32.86 -33.41 33.89
CA GLU A 108 -32.44 -32.36 34.81
C GLU A 108 -31.27 -31.52 34.26
N GLU A 109 -30.34 -32.13 33.51
CA GLU A 109 -29.26 -31.41 32.80
C GLU A 109 -29.82 -30.53 31.68
N LEU A 110 -30.76 -31.02 30.89
CA LEU A 110 -31.41 -30.26 29.81
C LEU A 110 -32.24 -29.09 30.36
N ASP A 111 -33.00 -29.29 31.47
CA ASP A 111 -33.80 -28.25 32.14
C ASP A 111 -32.94 -27.07 32.62
N ASN A 112 -31.68 -27.32 32.94
CA ASN A 112 -30.70 -26.30 33.35
C ASN A 112 -29.89 -25.73 32.21
N PHE A 113 -30.06 -26.23 30.99
CA PHE A 113 -29.31 -25.74 29.83
C PHE A 113 -29.80 -24.34 29.43
N THR A 114 -28.83 -23.48 29.19
CA THR A 114 -29.09 -22.14 28.66
C THR A 114 -28.12 -21.84 27.51
N ILE A 115 -28.63 -21.35 26.38
CA ILE A 115 -27.78 -20.88 25.28
C ILE A 115 -27.05 -19.63 25.75
N PRO A 116 -25.70 -19.60 25.58
CA PRO A 116 -24.91 -18.41 25.86
C PRO A 116 -25.36 -17.24 24.97
N GLU A 117 -25.15 -16.01 25.46
CA GLU A 117 -25.33 -14.82 24.63
C GLU A 117 -24.31 -14.84 23.48
N ILE A 118 -24.80 -14.68 22.25
CA ILE A 118 -23.98 -14.64 21.06
C ILE A 118 -23.80 -13.19 20.59
N PRO A 119 -22.57 -12.73 20.27
CA PRO A 119 -22.36 -11.44 19.64
C PRO A 119 -23.08 -11.38 18.29
N SER A 120 -23.47 -10.18 17.88
CA SER A 120 -23.98 -9.98 16.51
C SER A 120 -22.87 -10.30 15.49
N VAL A 121 -23.26 -10.79 14.31
CA VAL A 121 -22.33 -10.98 13.19
C VAL A 121 -21.71 -9.63 12.83
N PRO A 122 -20.37 -9.50 12.86
CA PRO A 122 -19.72 -8.24 12.56
C PRO A 122 -19.77 -7.92 11.06
N ASP A 123 -19.85 -6.63 10.76
CA ASP A 123 -19.62 -6.12 9.40
C ASP A 123 -18.27 -5.38 9.37
N TYR A 124 -17.29 -5.97 8.69
CA TYR A 124 -15.95 -5.42 8.55
C TYR A 124 -15.72 -4.70 7.21
N SER A 125 -16.77 -4.39 6.47
CA SER A 125 -16.65 -3.75 5.14
C SER A 125 -15.84 -2.45 5.18
N THR A 126 -16.04 -1.63 6.20
CA THR A 126 -15.31 -0.36 6.39
C THR A 126 -13.83 -0.58 6.72
N GLU A 127 -13.52 -1.54 7.59
CA GLU A 127 -12.13 -1.87 7.96
C GLU A 127 -11.37 -2.42 6.76
N ILE A 128 -11.98 -3.31 6.00
CA ILE A 128 -11.42 -3.90 4.77
C ILE A 128 -11.18 -2.82 3.74
N GLU A 129 -12.16 -1.97 3.43
CA GLU A 129 -12.02 -0.86 2.48
C GLU A 129 -10.89 0.10 2.88
N ASN A 130 -10.84 0.50 4.15
CA ASN A 130 -9.78 1.36 4.67
C ASN A 130 -8.39 0.74 4.54
N LEU A 131 -8.30 -0.57 4.76
CA LEU A 131 -7.05 -1.31 4.65
C LEU A 131 -6.60 -1.43 3.20
N ASP A 132 -7.52 -1.74 2.28
CA ASP A 132 -7.24 -1.85 0.84
C ASP A 132 -6.79 -0.51 0.26
N VAL A 133 -7.43 0.61 0.62
CA VAL A 133 -7.03 1.96 0.22
C VAL A 133 -5.61 2.29 0.72
N ALA A 134 -5.32 1.99 1.99
CA ALA A 134 -4.00 2.25 2.56
C ALA A 134 -2.92 1.36 1.92
N LEU A 135 -3.25 0.11 1.61
CA LEU A 135 -2.35 -0.83 0.95
C LEU A 135 -2.01 -0.37 -0.48
N LEU A 136 -3.02 0.04 -1.24
CA LEU A 136 -2.82 0.56 -2.59
C LEU A 136 -1.94 1.81 -2.56
N ALA A 137 -2.23 2.77 -1.68
CA ALA A 137 -1.43 4.00 -1.55
C ALA A 137 0.04 3.71 -1.22
N TYR A 138 0.30 2.75 -0.31
CA TYR A 138 1.66 2.32 0.01
C TYR A 138 2.35 1.67 -1.21
N GLN A 139 1.68 0.77 -1.92
CA GLN A 139 2.24 0.09 -3.09
C GLN A 139 2.55 1.08 -4.23
N GLU A 140 1.66 2.04 -4.49
CA GLU A 140 1.89 3.11 -5.46
C GLU A 140 3.08 3.99 -5.07
N SER A 141 3.20 4.32 -3.78
CA SER A 141 4.33 5.08 -3.25
C SER A 141 5.65 4.33 -3.38
N VAL A 142 5.67 3.01 -3.13
CA VAL A 142 6.83 2.14 -3.36
C VAL A 142 7.19 2.10 -4.85
N GLN A 143 6.21 1.95 -5.72
CA GLN A 143 6.44 1.95 -7.15
C GLN A 143 6.99 3.31 -7.64
N GLY A 144 6.45 4.43 -7.11
CA GLY A 144 6.97 5.76 -7.38
C GLY A 144 8.45 5.91 -7.01
N MET A 145 8.86 5.40 -5.84
CA MET A 145 10.27 5.39 -5.43
C MET A 145 11.14 4.57 -6.40
N LYS A 146 10.67 3.41 -6.84
CA LYS A 146 11.39 2.58 -7.83
C LYS A 146 11.57 3.31 -9.16
N GLN A 147 10.57 4.06 -9.60
CA GLN A 147 10.61 4.81 -10.86
C GLN A 147 11.67 5.91 -10.88
N ILE A 148 12.02 6.48 -9.72
CA ILE A 148 13.05 7.53 -9.56
C ILE A 148 14.37 6.99 -9.02
N THR A 149 14.57 5.66 -9.06
CA THR A 149 15.80 5.01 -8.63
C THR A 149 16.48 4.35 -9.84
N ALA A 150 17.63 4.86 -10.24
CA ALA A 150 18.41 4.40 -11.39
C ALA A 150 17.55 4.24 -12.68
N SER A 151 16.72 5.24 -12.95
CA SER A 151 15.81 5.28 -14.10
C SER A 151 16.56 5.22 -15.42
N SER A 152 15.92 4.75 -16.50
CA SER A 152 16.48 4.87 -17.84
C SER A 152 16.19 6.24 -18.45
N ASP A 153 17.02 6.64 -19.44
CA ASP A 153 16.79 7.88 -20.19
C ASP A 153 15.43 7.87 -20.88
N GLU A 154 15.05 6.75 -21.49
CA GLU A 154 13.75 6.60 -22.17
C GLU A 154 12.58 6.84 -21.23
N PHE A 155 12.64 6.27 -20.02
CA PHE A 155 11.60 6.48 -19.02
C PHE A 155 11.50 7.96 -18.63
N VAL A 156 12.61 8.62 -18.35
CA VAL A 156 12.62 10.04 -17.99
C VAL A 156 12.10 10.91 -19.14
N ILE A 157 12.48 10.63 -20.38
CA ILE A 157 11.98 11.32 -21.58
C ILE A 157 10.47 11.19 -21.70
N GLU A 158 9.93 9.95 -21.59
CA GLU A 158 8.47 9.72 -21.63
C GLU A 158 7.71 10.50 -20.56
N ARG A 159 8.31 10.64 -19.38
CA ARG A 159 7.71 11.38 -18.26
C ARG A 159 7.78 12.90 -18.46
N LEU A 160 8.90 13.42 -18.94
CA LEU A 160 9.05 14.85 -19.28
C LEU A 160 8.07 15.28 -20.37
N GLN A 161 7.75 14.41 -21.34
CA GLN A 161 6.75 14.66 -22.38
C GLN A 161 5.33 14.90 -21.84
N LEU A 162 5.04 14.47 -20.59
CA LEU A 162 3.74 14.69 -19.95
C LEU A 162 3.62 16.06 -19.27
N VAL A 163 4.72 16.80 -19.15
CA VAL A 163 4.74 18.14 -18.57
C VAL A 163 4.42 19.17 -19.65
N ASP A 164 3.30 19.85 -19.50
CA ASP A 164 2.67 20.71 -20.51
C ASP A 164 3.53 21.89 -20.98
N THR A 165 4.45 22.37 -20.14
CA THR A 165 5.35 23.50 -20.46
C THR A 165 6.64 23.05 -21.14
N ILE A 166 6.99 21.77 -21.10
CA ILE A 166 8.21 21.24 -21.74
C ILE A 166 7.97 21.01 -23.23
N THR A 167 8.80 21.61 -24.08
CA THR A 167 8.60 21.60 -25.54
C THR A 167 9.70 20.90 -26.31
N GLY A 168 10.89 20.78 -25.77
CA GLY A 168 12.02 20.08 -26.38
C GLY A 168 12.75 19.25 -25.35
N ILE A 169 13.18 18.05 -25.73
CA ILE A 169 13.86 17.11 -24.83
C ILE A 169 14.97 16.45 -25.61
N GLU A 170 16.18 16.41 -25.04
CA GLU A 170 17.35 15.78 -25.66
C GLU A 170 18.20 15.10 -24.60
N ALA A 171 18.53 13.80 -24.82
CA ALA A 171 19.42 13.04 -23.96
C ALA A 171 20.88 13.27 -24.37
N VAL A 172 21.75 13.35 -23.37
CA VAL A 172 23.20 13.46 -23.56
C VAL A 172 23.77 12.11 -24.02
N SER A 173 24.69 12.16 -24.94
CA SER A 173 25.50 11.04 -25.37
C SER A 173 26.99 11.31 -25.07
N GLU A 174 27.84 10.29 -25.18
CA GLU A 174 29.30 10.46 -24.97
C GLU A 174 29.93 11.48 -25.91
N ASN A 175 29.29 11.76 -27.07
CA ASN A 175 29.84 12.67 -28.08
C ASN A 175 29.41 14.15 -27.87
N ASN A 176 28.37 14.40 -27.11
CA ASN A 176 27.79 15.74 -26.89
C ASN A 176 27.64 16.10 -25.41
N ASP A 177 28.31 15.38 -24.51
CA ASP A 177 28.29 15.64 -23.08
C ASP A 177 29.01 16.94 -22.72
N PRO A 178 28.28 18.03 -22.34
CA PRO A 178 28.90 19.31 -22.06
C PRO A 178 29.75 19.32 -20.78
N ASN A 179 29.47 18.37 -19.87
CA ASN A 179 30.19 18.25 -18.60
C ASN A 179 31.29 17.17 -18.62
N GLY A 180 31.30 16.29 -19.63
CA GLY A 180 32.20 15.15 -19.71
C GLY A 180 32.08 14.16 -18.56
N GLN A 181 30.87 14.01 -17.97
CA GLN A 181 30.64 13.21 -16.78
C GLN A 181 29.83 11.94 -17.04
N LEU A 182 29.26 11.79 -18.23
CA LEU A 182 28.47 10.60 -18.58
C LEU A 182 29.28 9.32 -18.42
N ASN A 183 28.78 8.38 -17.62
CA ASN A 183 29.41 7.10 -17.31
C ASN A 183 30.80 7.21 -16.65
N LYS A 184 31.18 8.37 -16.09
CA LYS A 184 32.39 8.50 -15.29
C LYS A 184 32.15 8.13 -13.84
N GLN A 185 33.21 7.83 -13.12
CA GLN A 185 33.16 7.55 -11.70
C GLN A 185 32.62 8.78 -10.96
N GLY A 186 31.47 8.63 -10.25
CA GLY A 186 30.78 9.71 -9.55
C GLY A 186 30.02 10.68 -10.46
N GLY A 187 30.02 10.44 -11.79
CA GLY A 187 29.22 11.16 -12.77
C GLY A 187 27.84 10.52 -12.96
N TYR A 188 27.02 11.17 -13.77
CA TYR A 188 25.70 10.65 -14.11
C TYR A 188 25.77 9.46 -15.08
N ILE A 189 24.78 8.56 -15.02
CA ILE A 189 24.58 7.45 -15.96
C ILE A 189 23.62 7.82 -17.09
N GLY A 190 22.88 8.92 -16.96
CA GLY A 190 22.04 9.56 -17.94
C GLY A 190 21.87 11.03 -17.60
N CYS A 191 21.65 11.87 -18.61
CA CYS A 191 21.34 13.29 -18.43
C CYS A 191 20.43 13.74 -19.57
N ILE A 192 19.28 14.30 -19.24
CA ILE A 192 18.27 14.74 -20.20
C ILE A 192 18.06 16.24 -20.01
N TYR A 193 18.43 17.04 -21.03
CA TYR A 193 18.12 18.44 -21.08
C TYR A 193 16.73 18.67 -21.69
N PHE A 194 16.06 19.74 -21.26
CA PHE A 194 14.76 20.12 -21.80
C PHE A 194 14.59 21.63 -21.89
N THR A 195 13.71 22.07 -22.81
CA THR A 195 13.28 23.46 -22.94
C THR A 195 11.91 23.64 -22.35
N ASP A 196 11.67 24.81 -21.71
CA ASP A 196 10.38 25.16 -21.10
C ASP A 196 9.82 26.46 -21.72
N THR A 197 8.53 26.49 -22.03
CA THR A 197 7.84 27.64 -22.64
C THR A 197 7.86 28.90 -21.78
N GLN A 198 8.07 28.77 -20.47
CA GLN A 198 8.12 29.90 -19.56
C GLN A 198 9.46 30.64 -19.59
N VAL A 199 10.50 30.02 -20.19
CA VAL A 199 11.79 30.68 -20.38
C VAL A 199 11.73 31.58 -21.60
N ASN A 200 12.00 32.87 -21.41
CA ASN A 200 12.11 33.83 -22.50
C ASN A 200 13.44 33.64 -23.25
N ARG A 201 13.41 33.04 -24.44
CA ARG A 201 14.59 32.76 -25.24
C ARG A 201 15.37 34.02 -25.65
N ASP A 202 14.71 35.18 -25.75
CA ASP A 202 15.34 36.44 -26.13
C ASP A 202 16.28 36.98 -25.04
N GLU A 203 16.16 36.47 -23.82
CA GLU A 203 17.02 36.81 -22.67
C GLU A 203 18.24 35.89 -22.55
N LEU A 204 18.26 34.77 -23.29
CA LEU A 204 19.33 33.79 -23.23
C LEU A 204 20.55 34.29 -24.03
N TYR A 205 21.72 34.09 -23.44
CA TYR A 205 22.97 34.25 -24.23
C TYR A 205 23.24 32.94 -24.98
N ILE A 206 23.01 32.96 -26.30
CA ILE A 206 23.21 31.81 -27.18
C ILE A 206 24.27 32.18 -28.22
N GLU A 207 25.36 31.43 -28.28
CA GLU A 207 26.39 31.63 -29.30
C GLU A 207 25.89 31.09 -30.65
N SER A 208 26.29 31.77 -31.72
CA SER A 208 25.91 31.34 -33.08
C SER A 208 26.46 29.93 -33.38
N GLY A 209 25.56 29.02 -33.76
CA GLY A 209 25.88 27.61 -34.01
C GLY A 209 25.75 26.71 -32.77
N GLN A 210 25.35 27.26 -31.60
CA GLN A 210 25.11 26.53 -30.35
C GLN A 210 23.65 26.71 -29.89
N GLU A 211 22.71 26.54 -30.79
CA GLU A 211 21.26 26.74 -30.53
C GLU A 211 20.55 25.46 -30.12
N GLY A 212 21.27 24.33 -30.06
CA GLY A 212 20.73 23.02 -29.63
C GLY A 212 20.32 23.00 -28.17
N ILE A 213 19.43 22.07 -27.80
CA ILE A 213 18.91 21.95 -26.43
C ILE A 213 20.06 21.74 -25.44
N ILE A 214 20.98 20.84 -25.75
CA ILE A 214 22.16 20.55 -24.93
C ILE A 214 23.13 21.72 -24.88
N ASP A 215 23.32 22.44 -26.01
CA ASP A 215 24.22 23.59 -26.06
C ASP A 215 23.75 24.74 -25.18
N VAL A 216 22.42 25.03 -25.18
CA VAL A 216 21.80 26.01 -24.29
C VAL A 216 21.80 25.52 -22.83
N GLY A 217 21.81 24.22 -22.63
CA GLY A 217 21.93 23.60 -21.32
C GLY A 217 20.70 23.87 -20.42
N THR A 218 20.94 23.99 -19.12
CA THR A 218 19.87 24.24 -18.14
C THR A 218 19.19 25.59 -18.30
N ASP A 219 19.83 26.55 -18.97
CA ASP A 219 19.27 27.89 -19.14
C ASP A 219 17.99 27.87 -20.02
N GLY A 220 17.85 26.91 -20.95
CA GLY A 220 16.68 26.74 -21.81
C GLY A 220 15.41 26.22 -21.13
N GLY A 221 15.53 25.64 -19.96
CA GLY A 221 14.43 25.04 -19.19
C GLY A 221 14.94 24.27 -17.99
N GLY A 222 15.82 23.30 -18.21
CA GLY A 222 16.41 22.52 -17.14
C GLY A 222 17.07 21.22 -17.60
N ALA A 223 17.39 20.38 -16.65
CA ALA A 223 17.90 19.03 -16.89
C ALA A 223 17.51 18.05 -15.79
N VAL A 224 17.39 16.76 -16.13
CA VAL A 224 17.33 15.66 -15.18
C VAL A 224 18.62 14.87 -15.32
N GLU A 225 19.46 14.89 -14.28
CA GLU A 225 20.68 14.09 -14.18
C GLU A 225 20.33 12.79 -13.42
N ILE A 226 20.68 11.61 -13.97
CA ILE A 226 20.39 10.30 -13.41
C ILE A 226 21.67 9.71 -12.84
N TYR A 227 21.66 9.37 -11.58
CA TYR A 227 22.81 8.79 -10.89
C TYR A 227 22.55 7.30 -10.56
N LYS A 228 23.63 6.58 -10.35
CA LYS A 228 23.59 5.17 -9.97
C LYS A 228 23.14 4.99 -8.51
N THR A 229 23.53 5.94 -7.66
CA THR A 229 23.20 5.94 -6.22
C THR A 229 22.74 7.33 -5.78
N GLN A 230 21.98 7.37 -4.69
CA GLN A 230 21.55 8.61 -4.07
C GLN A 230 22.77 9.43 -3.57
N GLU A 231 23.80 8.78 -3.04
CA GLU A 231 25.03 9.44 -2.56
C GLU A 231 25.75 10.22 -3.68
N GLU A 232 25.79 9.66 -4.89
CA GLU A 232 26.35 10.34 -6.06
C GLU A 232 25.51 11.58 -6.44
N ALA A 233 24.18 11.46 -6.43
CA ALA A 233 23.27 12.58 -6.65
C ALA A 233 23.44 13.67 -5.57
N GLU A 234 23.54 13.30 -4.30
CA GLU A 234 23.78 14.21 -3.17
C GLU A 234 25.14 14.94 -3.29
N THR A 235 26.17 14.22 -3.72
CA THR A 235 27.49 14.82 -3.96
C THR A 235 27.40 15.90 -5.05
N ARG A 236 26.70 15.63 -6.15
CA ARG A 236 26.47 16.60 -7.22
C ARG A 236 25.63 17.79 -6.74
N ASN A 237 24.57 17.52 -6.01
CA ASN A 237 23.69 18.56 -5.44
C ASN A 237 24.46 19.50 -4.51
N THR A 238 25.32 18.95 -3.65
CA THR A 238 26.19 19.73 -2.76
C THR A 238 27.17 20.60 -3.55
N TYR A 239 27.75 20.07 -4.63
CA TYR A 239 28.62 20.85 -5.52
C TYR A 239 27.89 22.03 -6.15
N LEU A 240 26.66 21.84 -6.65
CA LEU A 240 25.84 22.90 -7.23
C LEU A 240 25.45 23.95 -6.19
N GLY A 241 25.09 23.52 -4.97
CA GLY A 241 24.77 24.39 -3.83
C GLY A 241 25.91 25.34 -3.44
N GLY A 242 27.16 24.98 -3.77
CA GLY A 242 28.30 25.87 -3.58
C GLY A 242 28.28 27.14 -4.47
N PHE A 243 27.45 27.16 -5.50
CA PHE A 243 27.28 28.30 -6.41
C PHE A 243 26.01 29.09 -6.18
N ASP A 244 25.12 28.62 -5.31
CA ASP A 244 23.84 29.29 -5.01
C ASP A 244 24.05 30.74 -4.52
N GLY A 245 23.23 31.63 -5.05
CA GLY A 245 23.34 33.05 -4.72
C GLY A 245 24.54 33.76 -5.34
N THR A 246 25.37 33.08 -6.15
CA THR A 246 26.45 33.69 -6.93
C THR A 246 26.06 33.91 -8.38
N ILE A 247 26.92 34.58 -9.15
CA ILE A 247 26.76 34.78 -10.60
C ILE A 247 26.86 33.44 -11.40
N PHE A 248 27.33 32.37 -10.75
CA PHE A 248 27.46 31.04 -11.33
C PHE A 248 26.30 30.12 -10.99
N SER A 249 25.28 30.62 -10.26
CA SER A 249 24.08 29.84 -9.97
C SER A 249 23.36 29.46 -11.27
N SER A 250 22.96 28.20 -11.39
CA SER A 250 22.28 27.64 -12.57
C SER A 250 20.78 27.48 -12.38
N GLY A 251 20.20 28.10 -11.37
CA GLY A 251 18.79 27.95 -10.98
C GLY A 251 18.62 27.00 -9.80
N SER A 252 17.43 26.40 -9.63
CA SER A 252 17.20 25.46 -8.54
C SER A 252 17.63 24.05 -8.88
N HIS A 253 17.93 23.25 -7.87
CA HIS A 253 18.30 21.86 -8.00
C HIS A 253 17.84 21.04 -6.79
N TYR A 254 17.18 19.91 -7.04
CA TYR A 254 16.59 19.06 -6.00
C TYR A 254 16.78 17.58 -6.33
N ILE A 255 16.97 16.76 -5.28
CA ILE A 255 17.15 15.31 -5.40
C ILE A 255 15.83 14.60 -5.12
N TYR A 256 15.53 13.62 -5.98
CA TYR A 256 14.43 12.68 -5.81
C TYR A 256 14.92 11.26 -6.16
N GLY A 257 15.05 10.42 -5.16
CA GLY A 257 15.69 9.11 -5.32
C GLY A 257 17.14 9.26 -5.78
N THR A 258 17.46 8.76 -6.98
CA THR A 258 18.79 8.95 -7.62
C THR A 258 18.80 10.01 -8.72
N LEU A 259 17.69 10.75 -8.87
CA LEU A 259 17.58 11.82 -9.85
C LEU A 259 17.91 13.16 -9.23
N LEU A 260 18.65 13.98 -9.98
CA LEU A 260 18.84 15.40 -9.67
C LEU A 260 18.12 16.22 -10.73
N ILE A 261 17.03 16.89 -10.34
CA ILE A 261 16.23 17.77 -11.20
C ILE A 261 16.77 19.18 -11.06
N ARG A 262 17.10 19.81 -12.17
CA ARG A 262 17.58 21.19 -12.25
C ARG A 262 16.64 22.00 -13.12
N THR A 263 16.32 23.22 -12.70
CA THR A 263 15.47 24.15 -13.45
C THR A 263 16.20 25.44 -13.71
N SER A 264 15.86 26.11 -14.83
CA SER A 264 16.54 27.28 -15.33
C SER A 264 16.57 28.46 -14.34
N ARG A 265 17.69 29.16 -14.26
CA ARG A 265 17.81 30.43 -13.53
C ARG A 265 17.01 31.58 -14.15
N TYR A 266 16.54 31.42 -15.38
CA TYR A 266 15.69 32.40 -16.07
C TYR A 266 14.20 32.27 -15.69
N LEU A 267 13.86 31.24 -14.92
CA LEU A 267 12.55 31.09 -14.26
C LEU A 267 12.56 31.81 -12.91
N THR A 268 11.41 32.37 -12.52
CA THR A 268 11.23 32.85 -11.15
C THR A 268 11.26 31.69 -10.16
N GLY A 269 11.58 31.95 -8.88
CA GLY A 269 11.60 30.89 -7.87
C GLY A 269 10.29 30.09 -7.77
N THR A 270 9.14 30.75 -7.98
CA THR A 270 7.84 30.05 -8.01
C THR A 270 7.74 29.12 -9.22
N GLN A 271 8.11 29.59 -10.42
CA GLN A 271 8.10 28.76 -11.62
C GLN A 271 9.07 27.57 -11.53
N GLN A 272 10.25 27.77 -10.91
CA GLN A 272 11.20 26.68 -10.67
C GLN A 272 10.60 25.59 -9.78
N LEU A 273 9.92 25.95 -8.69
CA LEU A 273 9.24 25.00 -7.79
C LEU A 273 8.09 24.29 -8.51
N GLU A 274 7.20 25.02 -9.17
CA GLU A 274 6.07 24.45 -9.90
C GLU A 274 6.50 23.49 -11.02
N LEU A 275 7.55 23.84 -11.76
CA LEU A 275 8.11 22.97 -12.80
C LEU A 275 8.72 21.69 -12.18
N THR A 276 9.49 21.85 -11.09
CA THR A 276 10.05 20.71 -10.35
C THR A 276 8.94 19.78 -9.87
N ASP A 277 7.87 20.31 -9.26
CA ASP A 277 6.75 19.52 -8.77
C ASP A 277 6.03 18.78 -9.90
N LYS A 278 5.78 19.42 -11.05
CA LYS A 278 5.18 18.79 -12.24
C LYS A 278 6.06 17.63 -12.76
N ILE A 279 7.36 17.85 -12.84
CA ILE A 279 8.31 16.79 -13.26
C ILE A 279 8.27 15.62 -12.28
N VAL A 280 8.37 15.89 -10.97
CA VAL A 280 8.32 14.85 -9.95
C VAL A 280 7.02 14.07 -10.01
N GLN A 281 5.87 14.76 -10.08
CA GLN A 281 4.57 14.10 -10.20
C GLN A 281 4.48 13.22 -11.45
N SER A 282 5.02 13.66 -12.58
CA SER A 282 5.07 12.82 -13.78
C SER A 282 5.93 11.57 -13.59
N LEU A 283 7.04 11.67 -12.87
CA LEU A 283 8.00 10.58 -12.62
C LEU A 283 7.47 9.54 -11.64
N ILE A 284 6.76 9.94 -10.58
CA ILE A 284 6.29 9.02 -9.52
C ILE A 284 4.90 8.44 -9.77
N THR A 285 4.11 9.03 -10.65
CA THR A 285 2.76 8.52 -10.96
C THR A 285 2.83 7.13 -11.59
N VAL A 286 2.14 6.19 -11.00
CA VAL A 286 1.99 4.82 -11.53
C VAL A 286 0.93 4.82 -12.63
N LYS A 287 1.25 4.23 -13.78
CA LYS A 287 0.31 4.08 -14.91
C LYS A 287 -0.40 2.73 -14.85
#